data_f94a8222ea855f4f5f9cfc4d63fcd1cb
#
_entry.id   f94a8222ea855f4f5f9cfc4d63fcd1cb
#
_cell.length_a   1.000
_cell.length_b   1.000
_cell.length_c   1.000
_cell.angle_alpha   90.00
_cell.angle_beta   90.00
_cell.angle_gamma   90.00
#
_symmetry.space_group_name_H-M   'P 1'
#
loop_
_entity.id
_entity.type
_entity.pdbx_description
1 polymer ?
#
loop_
_entity_poly.entity_id
_entity_poly.type
_entity_poly.pdbx_seq_one_letter_code
_entity_poly.pdbx_strand_id
1 'polypeptide(L)'
;MGLFVSFEGPEGSGKTTQVRLLASWLSELGWRVLTTREPGGTRIGDAVREVLLDPAHTEMRPETEILLFSAARAQLVAQVLVPHLDAGGVVVCDRFADSTFAYQGYGRRLDLDILRAITAFATGGLVPDLTLCLDLPVVEGLGRKQGGDQGEWNRMEREQIEFHERARRGFLSLAAAEPARWLVLDATQPVEELQAVIRRRVLACLDNKM
;
A
#
# COMPACT_ATOMS: atom_id res chain seq x y z
N MET A 1 -3.36 1.04 22.05
CA MET A 1 -2.54 1.00 20.80
C MET A 1 -3.44 1.35 19.63
N GLY A 2 -2.98 2.20 18.69
CA GLY A 2 -3.80 2.65 17.56
C GLY A 2 -4.12 1.54 16.56
N LEU A 3 -4.88 1.86 15.51
CA LEU A 3 -5.21 0.96 14.41
C LEU A 3 -4.40 1.32 13.16
N PHE A 4 -3.76 0.34 12.53
CA PHE A 4 -3.05 0.52 11.27
C PHE A 4 -3.74 -0.23 10.13
N VAL A 5 -4.25 0.53 9.16
CA VAL A 5 -4.90 0.02 7.93
C VAL A 5 -4.05 0.38 6.72
N SER A 6 -3.69 -0.61 5.90
CA SER A 6 -3.07 -0.39 4.59
C SER A 6 -4.04 -0.73 3.45
N PHE A 7 -3.91 0.02 2.36
CA PHE A 7 -4.60 -0.27 1.10
C PHE A 7 -3.59 -0.78 0.08
N GLU A 8 -3.87 -1.92 -0.50
CA GLU A 8 -3.03 -2.61 -1.47
C GLU A 8 -3.81 -2.96 -2.74
N GLY A 9 -3.10 -3.40 -3.76
CA GLY A 9 -3.70 -3.83 -5.02
C GLY A 9 -3.07 -3.17 -6.25
N PRO A 10 -3.45 -3.59 -7.48
CA PRO A 10 -2.92 -3.11 -8.75
C PRO A 10 -3.06 -1.61 -8.96
N GLU A 11 -2.42 -1.09 -9.99
CA GLU A 11 -2.60 0.29 -10.44
C GLU A 11 -4.05 0.52 -10.90
N GLY A 12 -4.56 1.74 -10.72
CA GLY A 12 -5.92 2.11 -11.13
C GLY A 12 -7.05 1.47 -10.32
N SER A 13 -6.76 0.70 -9.24
CA SER A 13 -7.79 0.01 -8.45
C SER A 13 -8.61 0.92 -7.51
N GLY A 14 -8.32 2.23 -7.46
CA GLY A 14 -9.10 3.19 -6.67
C GLY A 14 -8.66 3.35 -5.21
N LYS A 15 -7.48 2.86 -4.82
CA LYS A 15 -6.93 2.94 -3.46
C LYS A 15 -7.00 4.34 -2.87
N THR A 16 -6.44 5.32 -3.55
CA THR A 16 -6.39 6.72 -3.08
C THR A 16 -7.79 7.30 -2.81
N THR A 17 -8.78 6.94 -3.64
CA THR A 17 -10.19 7.32 -3.42
C THR A 17 -10.72 6.71 -2.14
N GLN A 18 -10.52 5.41 -1.95
CA GLN A 18 -11.01 4.69 -0.78
C GLN A 18 -10.30 5.14 0.51
N VAL A 19 -8.99 5.40 0.46
CA VAL A 19 -8.21 5.98 1.57
C VAL A 19 -8.83 7.30 2.01
N ARG A 20 -9.07 8.23 1.08
CA ARG A 20 -9.66 9.54 1.39
C ARG A 20 -11.04 9.42 2.02
N LEU A 21 -11.91 8.58 1.46
CA LEU A 21 -13.27 8.38 1.95
C LEU A 21 -13.30 7.73 3.34
N LEU A 22 -12.43 6.74 3.58
CA LEU A 22 -12.31 6.11 4.89
C LEU A 22 -11.78 7.10 5.94
N ALA A 23 -10.76 7.87 5.59
CA ALA A 23 -10.15 8.83 6.51
C ALA A 23 -11.13 9.94 6.91
N SER A 24 -11.88 10.51 5.94
CA SER A 24 -12.92 11.50 6.22
C SER A 24 -13.96 10.95 7.19
N TRP A 25 -14.50 9.77 6.88
CA TRP A 25 -15.53 9.14 7.71
C TRP A 25 -15.04 8.83 9.14
N LEU A 26 -13.80 8.31 9.31
CA LEU A 26 -13.23 8.07 10.64
C LEU A 26 -13.02 9.37 11.42
N SER A 27 -12.62 10.44 10.74
CA SER A 27 -12.49 11.78 11.35
C SER A 27 -13.84 12.34 11.82
N GLU A 28 -14.92 12.15 11.04
CA GLU A 28 -16.29 12.51 11.40
C GLU A 28 -16.79 11.76 12.64
N LEU A 29 -16.29 10.52 12.87
CA LEU A 29 -16.55 9.73 14.07
C LEU A 29 -15.67 10.15 15.27
N GLY A 30 -14.80 11.17 15.12
CA GLY A 30 -13.95 11.68 16.18
C GLY A 30 -12.61 10.97 16.34
N TRP A 31 -12.24 10.06 15.43
CA TRP A 31 -10.91 9.42 15.47
C TRP A 31 -9.82 10.37 15.03
N ARG A 32 -8.65 10.28 15.69
CA ARG A 32 -7.43 10.96 15.24
C ARG A 32 -6.82 10.16 14.08
N VAL A 33 -7.06 10.59 12.85
CA VAL A 33 -6.65 9.88 11.63
C VAL A 33 -5.42 10.52 11.01
N LEU A 34 -4.45 9.68 10.66
CA LEU A 34 -3.31 10.02 9.82
C LEU A 34 -3.45 9.30 8.48
N THR A 35 -3.44 10.06 7.39
CA THR A 35 -3.32 9.51 6.03
C THR A 35 -1.91 9.67 5.52
N THR A 36 -1.37 8.61 4.92
CA THR A 36 -0.04 8.63 4.29
C THR A 36 0.01 7.68 3.11
N ARG A 37 1.15 7.66 2.42
CA ARG A 37 1.39 6.78 1.26
C ARG A 37 2.83 6.31 1.22
N GLU A 38 3.08 5.17 0.60
CA GLU A 38 4.42 4.71 0.22
C GLU A 38 4.62 4.64 -1.32
N PRO A 39 5.86 4.87 -1.78
CA PRO A 39 6.97 5.47 -1.05
C PRO A 39 6.71 6.95 -0.78
N GLY A 40 7.23 7.49 0.34
CA GLY A 40 7.10 8.91 0.69
C GLY A 40 6.56 9.13 2.11
N GLY A 41 5.86 10.26 2.32
CA GLY A 41 5.23 10.63 3.58
C GLY A 41 6.17 11.28 4.61
N THR A 42 7.44 11.50 4.24
CA THR A 42 8.42 12.28 4.99
C THR A 42 9.33 13.00 4.01
N ARG A 43 10.01 14.07 4.45
CA ARG A 43 10.93 14.81 3.57
C ARG A 43 12.00 13.90 2.93
N ILE A 44 12.57 12.97 3.68
CA ILE A 44 13.55 11.99 3.16
C ILE A 44 12.86 10.98 2.24
N GLY A 45 11.72 10.45 2.67
CA GLY A 45 10.95 9.48 1.89
C GLY A 45 10.47 10.05 0.55
N ASP A 46 10.08 11.33 0.52
CA ASP A 46 9.64 12.00 -0.72
C ASP A 46 10.82 12.22 -1.68
N ALA A 47 12.01 12.57 -1.19
CA ALA A 47 13.22 12.64 -2.02
C ALA A 47 13.60 11.26 -2.60
N VAL A 48 13.47 10.18 -1.80
CA VAL A 48 13.67 8.82 -2.30
C VAL A 48 12.60 8.43 -3.32
N ARG A 49 11.35 8.87 -3.13
CA ARG A 49 10.26 8.65 -4.08
C ARG A 49 10.56 9.26 -5.45
N GLU A 50 11.11 10.48 -5.50
CA GLU A 50 11.51 11.11 -6.75
C GLU A 50 12.49 10.23 -7.52
N VAL A 51 13.53 9.71 -6.85
CA VAL A 51 14.48 8.78 -7.48
C VAL A 51 13.81 7.48 -7.93
N LEU A 52 12.95 6.88 -7.09
CA LEU A 52 12.29 5.61 -7.38
C LEU A 52 11.36 5.65 -8.59
N LEU A 53 10.63 6.75 -8.74
CA LEU A 53 9.55 6.85 -9.71
C LEU A 53 9.94 7.59 -11.00
N ASP A 54 11.13 8.20 -11.04
CA ASP A 54 11.63 8.87 -12.22
C ASP A 54 11.76 7.89 -13.41
N PRO A 55 11.00 8.11 -14.50
CA PRO A 55 11.06 7.26 -15.68
C PRO A 55 12.40 7.29 -16.43
N ALA A 56 13.28 8.25 -16.11
CA ALA A 56 14.63 8.33 -16.68
C ALA A 56 15.58 7.27 -16.09
N HIS A 57 15.32 6.76 -14.88
CA HIS A 57 16.18 5.77 -14.21
C HIS A 57 15.90 4.33 -14.70
N THR A 58 16.08 4.10 -15.99
CA THR A 58 15.83 2.80 -16.65
C THR A 58 16.85 1.72 -16.27
N GLU A 59 18.04 2.13 -15.80
CA GLU A 59 19.13 1.25 -15.38
C GLU A 59 18.98 0.73 -13.94
N MET A 60 17.97 1.20 -13.18
CA MET A 60 17.79 0.85 -11.78
C MET A 60 17.64 -0.66 -11.59
N ARG A 61 18.57 -1.24 -10.82
CA ARG A 61 18.57 -2.66 -10.49
C ARG A 61 17.49 -3.00 -9.46
N PRO A 62 16.90 -4.22 -9.51
CA PRO A 62 15.90 -4.64 -8.52
C PRO A 62 16.38 -4.54 -7.07
N GLU A 63 17.66 -4.81 -6.82
CA GLU A 63 18.27 -4.71 -5.48
C GLU A 63 18.31 -3.24 -5.01
N THR A 64 18.65 -2.30 -5.89
CA THR A 64 18.61 -0.87 -5.60
C THR A 64 17.19 -0.41 -5.32
N GLU A 65 16.23 -0.85 -6.15
CA GLU A 65 14.80 -0.53 -6.01
C GLU A 65 14.28 -0.91 -4.62
N ILE A 66 14.50 -2.16 -4.17
CA ILE A 66 14.02 -2.60 -2.85
C ILE A 66 14.69 -1.86 -1.70
N LEU A 67 15.99 -1.57 -1.79
CA LEU A 67 16.70 -0.85 -0.73
C LEU A 67 16.20 0.59 -0.61
N LEU A 68 15.90 1.26 -1.71
CA LEU A 68 15.29 2.60 -1.71
C LEU A 68 13.87 2.59 -1.13
N PHE A 69 13.01 1.63 -1.54
CA PHE A 69 11.69 1.47 -0.92
C PHE A 69 11.80 1.27 0.60
N SER A 70 12.73 0.42 1.03
CA SER A 70 12.94 0.12 2.44
C SER A 70 13.50 1.31 3.23
N ALA A 71 14.38 2.12 2.63
CA ALA A 71 14.90 3.34 3.24
C ALA A 71 13.79 4.38 3.48
N ALA A 72 12.93 4.63 2.47
CA ALA A 72 11.79 5.52 2.61
C ALA A 72 10.82 5.02 3.70
N ARG A 73 10.53 3.72 3.72
CA ARG A 73 9.67 3.06 4.71
C ARG A 73 10.22 3.18 6.13
N ALA A 74 11.51 2.90 6.33
CA ALA A 74 12.13 3.00 7.65
C ALA A 74 11.97 4.41 8.24
N GLN A 75 12.16 5.45 7.42
CA GLN A 75 11.96 6.83 7.85
C GLN A 75 10.49 7.12 8.18
N LEU A 76 9.54 6.66 7.35
CA LEU A 76 8.11 6.84 7.56
C LEU A 76 7.65 6.16 8.85
N VAL A 77 8.05 4.91 9.07
CA VAL A 77 7.68 4.13 10.27
C VAL A 77 8.17 4.84 11.54
N ALA A 78 9.45 5.15 11.61
CA ALA A 78 10.05 5.71 12.82
C ALA A 78 9.56 7.13 13.14
N GLN A 79 9.42 7.97 12.10
CA GLN A 79 9.11 9.39 12.26
C GLN A 79 7.62 9.67 12.38
N VAL A 80 6.77 8.85 11.77
CA VAL A 80 5.35 9.19 11.56
C VAL A 80 4.40 8.12 12.08
N LEU A 81 4.57 6.85 11.64
CA LEU A 81 3.58 5.82 11.92
C LEU A 81 3.59 5.42 13.40
N VAL A 82 4.75 5.03 13.92
CA VAL A 82 4.88 4.57 15.32
C VAL A 82 4.42 5.63 16.30
N PRO A 83 4.87 6.90 16.24
CA PRO A 83 4.40 7.94 17.17
C PRO A 83 2.88 8.17 17.12
N HIS A 84 2.27 8.07 15.92
CA HIS A 84 0.83 8.26 15.78
C HIS A 84 0.03 7.08 16.35
N LEU A 85 0.48 5.84 16.10
CA LEU A 85 -0.13 4.62 16.64
C LEU A 85 0.00 4.53 18.16
N ASP A 86 1.16 4.91 18.71
CA ASP A 86 1.40 4.93 20.17
C ASP A 86 0.51 5.95 20.86
N ALA A 87 0.19 7.05 20.19
CA ALA A 87 -0.78 8.03 20.67
C ALA A 87 -2.26 7.59 20.53
N GLY A 88 -2.52 6.32 20.15
CA GLY A 88 -3.86 5.77 20.01
C GLY A 88 -4.59 6.19 18.72
N GLY A 89 -3.90 6.78 17.74
CA GLY A 89 -4.47 7.23 16.49
C GLY A 89 -4.72 6.10 15.49
N VAL A 90 -5.45 6.41 14.43
CA VAL A 90 -5.68 5.51 13.28
C VAL A 90 -4.79 5.94 12.13
N VAL A 91 -4.02 5.01 11.57
CA VAL A 91 -3.24 5.21 10.34
C VAL A 91 -3.97 4.57 9.18
N VAL A 92 -4.15 5.31 8.09
CA VAL A 92 -4.67 4.83 6.80
C VAL A 92 -3.59 5.10 5.74
N CYS A 93 -2.97 4.04 5.24
CA CYS A 93 -1.82 4.12 4.34
C CYS A 93 -2.16 3.61 2.93
N ASP A 94 -1.86 4.43 1.90
CA ASP A 94 -1.91 4.00 0.50
C ASP A 94 -0.60 3.28 0.16
N ARG A 95 -0.61 1.96 0.19
CA ARG A 95 0.51 1.01 0.12
C ARG A 95 1.38 0.98 1.38
N PHE A 96 1.87 -0.20 1.69
CA PHE A 96 2.87 -0.44 2.73
C PHE A 96 3.77 -1.64 2.33
N ALA A 97 4.28 -2.35 3.31
CA ALA A 97 5.24 -3.45 3.13
C ALA A 97 4.75 -4.58 2.22
N ASP A 98 3.46 -4.85 2.17
CA ASP A 98 2.86 -5.89 1.33
C ASP A 98 3.05 -5.59 -0.18
N SER A 99 3.09 -4.31 -0.57
CA SER A 99 3.48 -3.90 -1.92
C SER A 99 4.89 -4.39 -2.31
N THR A 100 5.84 -4.41 -1.37
CA THR A 100 7.20 -4.92 -1.64
C THR A 100 7.17 -6.40 -2.01
N PHE A 101 6.43 -7.22 -1.26
CA PHE A 101 6.33 -8.63 -1.59
C PHE A 101 5.67 -8.86 -2.93
N ALA A 102 4.60 -8.11 -3.24
CA ALA A 102 3.92 -8.23 -4.52
C ALA A 102 4.77 -7.76 -5.70
N TYR A 103 5.36 -6.56 -5.63
CA TYR A 103 6.08 -5.98 -6.77
C TYR A 103 7.52 -6.48 -6.87
N GLN A 104 8.32 -6.42 -5.80
CA GLN A 104 9.72 -6.85 -5.84
C GLN A 104 9.83 -8.37 -5.70
N GLY A 105 8.99 -9.01 -4.89
CA GLY A 105 8.96 -10.47 -4.74
C GLY A 105 8.39 -11.15 -5.98
N TYR A 106 7.09 -11.08 -6.17
CA TYR A 106 6.43 -11.76 -7.29
C TYR A 106 6.70 -11.08 -8.65
N GLY A 107 6.66 -9.75 -8.71
CA GLY A 107 6.88 -8.97 -9.94
C GLY A 107 8.32 -9.11 -10.46
N ARG A 108 9.33 -8.73 -9.67
CA ARG A 108 10.77 -8.81 -9.99
C ARG A 108 11.36 -10.21 -9.78
N ARG A 109 10.65 -11.12 -9.10
CA ARG A 109 11.09 -12.47 -8.74
C ARG A 109 12.29 -12.49 -7.79
N LEU A 110 12.38 -11.51 -6.88
CA LEU A 110 13.36 -11.53 -5.82
C LEU A 110 12.96 -12.54 -4.74
N ASP A 111 13.97 -13.04 -4.03
CA ASP A 111 13.78 -13.99 -2.94
C ASP A 111 12.94 -13.38 -1.81
N LEU A 112 11.84 -14.07 -1.45
CA LEU A 112 10.89 -13.58 -0.45
C LEU A 112 11.48 -13.56 0.97
N ASP A 113 12.42 -14.45 1.30
CA ASP A 113 13.01 -14.49 2.63
C ASP A 113 13.99 -13.32 2.82
N ILE A 114 14.74 -12.96 1.79
CA ILE A 114 15.55 -11.74 1.78
C ILE A 114 14.64 -10.51 1.94
N LEU A 115 13.53 -10.43 1.20
CA LEU A 115 12.59 -9.32 1.30
C LEU A 115 11.95 -9.23 2.68
N ARG A 116 11.63 -10.37 3.32
CA ARG A 116 11.11 -10.41 4.70
C ARG A 116 12.14 -9.83 5.68
N ALA A 117 13.41 -10.24 5.56
CA ALA A 117 14.47 -9.74 6.44
C ALA A 117 14.67 -8.22 6.30
N ILE A 118 14.76 -7.71 5.06
CA ILE A 118 14.91 -6.28 4.78
C ILE A 118 13.69 -5.51 5.29
N THR A 119 12.48 -6.01 5.04
CA THR A 119 11.23 -5.38 5.47
C THR A 119 11.12 -5.34 6.99
N ALA A 120 11.41 -6.45 7.67
CA ALA A 120 11.39 -6.51 9.14
C ALA A 120 12.39 -5.51 9.75
N PHE A 121 13.59 -5.39 9.19
CA PHE A 121 14.56 -4.38 9.62
C PHE A 121 14.01 -2.96 9.41
N ALA A 122 13.46 -2.65 8.23
CA ALA A 122 12.97 -1.33 7.89
C ALA A 122 11.74 -0.90 8.69
N THR A 123 10.88 -1.85 9.07
CA THR A 123 9.63 -1.57 9.79
C THR A 123 9.76 -1.71 11.32
N GLY A 124 10.89 -2.27 11.81
CA GLY A 124 10.98 -2.69 13.22
C GLY A 124 9.94 -3.74 13.59
N GLY A 125 9.47 -4.52 12.61
CA GLY A 125 8.43 -5.54 12.79
C GLY A 125 7.00 -4.98 12.73
N LEU A 126 6.80 -3.68 12.47
CA LEU A 126 5.45 -3.12 12.29
C LEU A 126 4.77 -3.74 11.07
N VAL A 127 3.57 -4.26 11.27
CA VAL A 127 2.66 -4.77 10.23
C VAL A 127 1.28 -4.13 10.39
N PRO A 128 0.51 -3.94 9.29
CA PRO A 128 -0.87 -3.47 9.38
C PRO A 128 -1.75 -4.46 10.16
N ASP A 129 -2.67 -3.93 10.94
CA ASP A 129 -3.74 -4.72 11.58
C ASP A 129 -4.76 -5.22 10.56
N LEU A 130 -4.95 -4.44 9.49
CA LEU A 130 -5.85 -4.75 8.38
C LEU A 130 -5.23 -4.30 7.06
N THR A 131 -5.13 -5.21 6.11
CA THR A 131 -4.76 -4.92 4.71
C THR A 131 -5.98 -5.08 3.82
N LEU A 132 -6.37 -3.99 3.15
CA LEU A 132 -7.49 -3.93 2.21
C LEU A 132 -6.93 -4.03 0.78
N CYS A 133 -7.11 -5.19 0.16
CA CYS A 133 -6.65 -5.43 -1.21
C CYS A 133 -7.79 -5.12 -2.19
N LEU A 134 -7.63 -4.06 -2.97
CA LEU A 134 -8.55 -3.71 -4.06
C LEU A 134 -8.09 -4.47 -5.31
N ASP A 135 -8.66 -5.67 -5.54
CA ASP A 135 -8.32 -6.48 -6.71
C ASP A 135 -9.00 -5.97 -7.96
N LEU A 136 -8.22 -5.77 -9.03
CA LEU A 136 -8.69 -5.29 -10.32
C LEU A 136 -7.89 -5.99 -11.43
N PRO A 137 -8.53 -6.40 -12.55
CA PRO A 137 -7.81 -6.87 -13.73
C PRO A 137 -6.79 -5.82 -14.20
N VAL A 138 -5.55 -6.25 -14.46
CA VAL A 138 -4.43 -5.35 -14.77
C VAL A 138 -4.73 -4.44 -15.95
N VAL A 139 -5.27 -4.98 -17.03
CA VAL A 139 -5.60 -4.21 -18.26
C VAL A 139 -6.61 -3.11 -17.96
N GLU A 140 -7.62 -3.41 -17.13
CA GLU A 140 -8.62 -2.42 -16.72
C GLU A 140 -7.99 -1.32 -15.83
N GLY A 141 -7.14 -1.71 -14.86
CA GLY A 141 -6.48 -0.78 -13.97
C GLY A 141 -5.55 0.20 -14.72
N LEU A 142 -4.73 -0.32 -15.63
CA LEU A 142 -3.86 0.50 -16.47
C LEU A 142 -4.69 1.40 -17.40
N GLY A 143 -5.81 0.89 -17.96
CA GLY A 143 -6.74 1.68 -18.77
C GLY A 143 -7.39 2.83 -18.00
N ARG A 144 -7.85 2.58 -16.77
CA ARG A 144 -8.41 3.64 -15.89
C ARG A 144 -7.38 4.75 -15.62
N LYS A 145 -6.11 4.36 -15.47
CA LYS A 145 -5.03 5.33 -15.24
C LYS A 145 -4.70 6.15 -16.48
N GLN A 146 -4.73 5.56 -17.68
CA GLN A 146 -4.54 6.29 -18.95
C GLN A 146 -5.64 7.33 -19.20
N GLY A 147 -6.88 7.02 -18.85
CA GLY A 147 -8.03 7.92 -19.02
C GLY A 147 -8.17 8.99 -17.93
N GLY A 148 -7.36 8.94 -16.89
CA GLY A 148 -7.40 9.88 -15.77
C GLY A 148 -6.40 11.02 -15.93
N ASP A 149 -6.69 12.18 -15.34
CA ASP A 149 -5.89 13.42 -15.33
C ASP A 149 -4.58 13.31 -14.51
N GLN A 150 -4.02 12.11 -14.33
CA GLN A 150 -2.92 11.83 -13.40
C GLN A 150 -1.56 11.70 -14.08
N GLY A 151 -1.16 12.71 -14.85
CA GLY A 151 0.25 12.91 -15.20
C GLY A 151 0.92 11.82 -16.04
N GLU A 152 2.20 12.01 -16.33
CA GLU A 152 3.00 11.01 -17.04
C GLU A 152 3.18 9.72 -16.21
N TRP A 153 3.25 8.59 -16.91
CA TRP A 153 3.51 7.29 -16.31
C TRP A 153 4.88 7.26 -15.64
N ASN A 154 4.90 6.90 -14.38
CA ASN A 154 6.14 6.70 -13.66
C ASN A 154 6.86 5.41 -14.07
N ARG A 155 8.09 5.22 -13.60
CA ARG A 155 8.94 4.08 -13.96
C ARG A 155 8.26 2.72 -13.69
N MET A 156 7.56 2.56 -12.58
CA MET A 156 6.89 1.30 -12.22
C MET A 156 5.69 1.01 -13.11
N GLU A 157 4.97 2.04 -13.52
CA GLU A 157 3.80 1.92 -14.39
C GLU A 157 4.14 1.60 -15.84
N ARG A 158 5.38 1.93 -16.26
CA ARG A 158 5.91 1.60 -17.58
C ARG A 158 6.36 0.14 -17.72
N GLU A 159 6.29 -0.65 -16.65
CA GLU A 159 6.60 -2.07 -16.72
C GLU A 159 5.62 -2.83 -17.61
N GLN A 160 6.05 -3.99 -18.12
CA GLN A 160 5.23 -4.83 -18.97
C GLN A 160 4.02 -5.41 -18.23
N ILE A 161 2.96 -5.71 -18.95
CA ILE A 161 1.71 -6.26 -18.38
C ILE A 161 1.97 -7.51 -17.54
N GLU A 162 2.89 -8.37 -17.97
CA GLU A 162 3.24 -9.60 -17.28
C GLU A 162 3.85 -9.33 -15.87
N PHE A 163 4.55 -8.22 -15.70
CA PHE A 163 5.04 -7.79 -14.38
C PHE A 163 3.87 -7.44 -13.46
N HIS A 164 2.92 -6.64 -13.93
CA HIS A 164 1.73 -6.26 -13.17
C HIS A 164 0.83 -7.47 -12.86
N GLU A 165 0.71 -8.41 -13.80
CA GLU A 165 -0.04 -9.66 -13.57
C GLU A 165 0.63 -10.54 -12.51
N ARG A 166 1.98 -10.60 -12.48
CA ARG A 166 2.68 -11.30 -11.39
C ARG A 166 2.47 -10.59 -10.05
N ALA A 167 2.55 -9.28 -10.02
CA ALA A 167 2.31 -8.50 -8.80
C ALA A 167 0.88 -8.69 -8.27
N ARG A 168 -0.14 -8.66 -9.14
CA ARG A 168 -1.54 -8.96 -8.79
C ARG A 168 -1.67 -10.36 -8.18
N ARG A 169 -1.10 -11.39 -8.82
CA ARG A 169 -1.07 -12.75 -8.25
C ARG A 169 -0.37 -12.79 -6.90
N GLY A 170 0.69 -11.98 -6.73
CA GLY A 170 1.38 -11.81 -5.46
C GLY A 170 0.46 -11.32 -4.35
N PHE A 171 -0.31 -10.25 -4.60
CA PHE A 171 -1.28 -9.74 -3.62
C PHE A 171 -2.30 -10.82 -3.22
N LEU A 172 -2.87 -11.54 -4.19
CA LEU A 172 -3.85 -12.59 -3.90
C LEU A 172 -3.24 -13.76 -3.14
N SER A 173 -1.99 -14.12 -3.44
CA SER A 173 -1.27 -15.18 -2.70
C SER A 173 -0.97 -14.76 -1.26
N LEU A 174 -0.57 -13.51 -1.02
CA LEU A 174 -0.35 -12.96 0.32
C LEU A 174 -1.65 -12.92 1.13
N ALA A 175 -2.75 -12.49 0.51
CA ALA A 175 -4.06 -12.46 1.13
C ALA A 175 -4.55 -13.85 1.53
N ALA A 176 -4.34 -14.86 0.67
CA ALA A 176 -4.70 -16.24 0.96
C ALA A 176 -3.87 -16.86 2.10
N ALA A 177 -2.62 -16.42 2.26
CA ALA A 177 -1.74 -16.88 3.34
C ALA A 177 -2.08 -16.28 4.71
N GLU A 178 -2.68 -15.08 4.76
CA GLU A 178 -2.99 -14.37 6.02
C GLU A 178 -4.46 -13.85 6.05
N PRO A 179 -5.47 -14.73 5.92
CA PRO A 179 -6.87 -14.30 5.75
C PRO A 179 -7.43 -13.52 6.94
N ALA A 180 -6.85 -13.64 8.12
CA ALA A 180 -7.27 -12.88 9.30
C ALA A 180 -6.95 -11.38 9.18
N ARG A 181 -5.82 -11.03 8.55
CA ARG A 181 -5.32 -9.67 8.36
C ARG A 181 -5.80 -9.04 7.06
N TRP A 182 -6.10 -9.84 6.03
CA TRP A 182 -6.45 -9.36 4.71
C TRP A 182 -7.94 -9.38 4.44
N LEU A 183 -8.42 -8.38 3.68
CA LEU A 183 -9.73 -8.37 3.05
C LEU A 183 -9.54 -8.04 1.57
N VAL A 184 -9.86 -9.00 0.69
CA VAL A 184 -9.85 -8.81 -0.76
C VAL A 184 -11.21 -8.30 -1.21
N LEU A 185 -11.21 -7.23 -1.99
CA LEU A 185 -12.38 -6.54 -2.51
C LEU A 185 -12.32 -6.47 -4.04
N ASP A 186 -13.39 -6.80 -4.70
CA ASP A 186 -13.52 -6.67 -6.16
C ASP A 186 -13.66 -5.18 -6.52
N ALA A 187 -12.58 -4.58 -7.02
CA ALA A 187 -12.51 -3.16 -7.36
C ALA A 187 -13.23 -2.78 -8.67
N THR A 188 -13.97 -3.70 -9.27
CA THR A 188 -14.94 -3.38 -10.34
C THR A 188 -16.26 -2.86 -9.79
N GLN A 189 -16.54 -3.12 -8.51
CA GLN A 189 -17.76 -2.68 -7.82
C GLN A 189 -17.79 -1.15 -7.61
N PRO A 190 -19.00 -0.56 -7.46
CA PRO A 190 -19.16 0.86 -7.15
C PRO A 190 -18.37 1.29 -5.90
N VAL A 191 -17.87 2.53 -5.92
CA VAL A 191 -17.06 3.12 -4.84
C VAL A 191 -17.77 3.04 -3.49
N GLU A 192 -19.07 3.33 -3.46
CA GLU A 192 -19.91 3.38 -2.26
C GLU A 192 -20.10 1.98 -1.67
N GLU A 193 -20.26 0.96 -2.49
CA GLU A 193 -20.39 -0.44 -2.05
C GLU A 193 -19.10 -0.93 -1.40
N LEU A 194 -17.95 -0.64 -2.03
CA LEU A 194 -16.65 -0.93 -1.45
C LEU A 194 -16.47 -0.23 -0.10
N GLN A 195 -16.83 1.07 -0.02
CA GLN A 195 -16.74 1.81 1.23
C GLN A 195 -17.63 1.22 2.34
N ALA A 196 -18.82 0.75 2.02
CA ALA A 196 -19.68 0.13 3.02
C ALA A 196 -19.06 -1.13 3.63
N VAL A 197 -18.41 -1.96 2.81
CA VAL A 197 -17.69 -3.17 3.28
C VAL A 197 -16.45 -2.79 4.08
N ILE A 198 -15.65 -1.84 3.59
CA ILE A 198 -14.42 -1.35 4.24
C ILE A 198 -14.75 -0.80 5.64
N ARG A 199 -15.71 0.10 5.76
CA ARG A 199 -16.12 0.72 7.03
C ARG A 199 -16.55 -0.33 8.05
N ARG A 200 -17.35 -1.31 7.65
CA ARG A 200 -17.79 -2.42 8.52
C ARG A 200 -16.58 -3.21 9.05
N ARG A 201 -15.62 -3.54 8.19
CA ARG A 201 -14.43 -4.29 8.59
C ARG A 201 -13.52 -3.49 9.52
N VAL A 202 -13.34 -2.19 9.25
CA VAL A 202 -12.55 -1.29 10.09
C VAL A 202 -13.17 -1.11 11.48
N LEU A 203 -14.50 -0.94 11.57
CA LEU A 203 -15.20 -0.91 12.87
C LEU A 203 -14.95 -2.16 13.68
N ALA A 204 -15.08 -3.34 13.08
CA ALA A 204 -14.81 -4.60 13.78
C ALA A 204 -13.36 -4.69 14.30
N CYS A 205 -12.38 -4.08 13.60
CA CYS A 205 -11.00 -4.01 14.07
C CYS A 205 -10.84 -3.02 15.23
N LEU A 206 -11.56 -1.89 15.21
CA LEU A 206 -11.56 -0.89 16.29
C LEU A 206 -12.18 -1.46 17.57
N ASP A 207 -13.33 -2.14 17.45
CA ASP A 207 -14.02 -2.77 18.60
C ASP A 207 -13.13 -3.80 19.30
N ASN A 208 -12.31 -4.54 18.57
CA ASN A 208 -11.38 -5.51 19.13
C ASN A 208 -10.16 -4.87 19.83
N LYS A 209 -9.95 -3.56 19.69
CA LYS A 209 -8.81 -2.83 20.29
C LYS A 209 -9.22 -1.96 21.49
N MET A 210 -10.52 -1.76 21.69
CA MET A 210 -11.09 -1.09 22.88
C MET A 210 -11.22 -2.05 24.04
#